data_079b46a228f011294b721deba53422a6
#
_entry.id   079b46a228f011294b721deba53422a6
#
_cell.length_a   1.000
_cell.length_b   1.000
_cell.length_c   1.000
_cell.angle_alpha   90.00
_cell.angle_beta   90.00
_cell.angle_gamma   90.00
#
_symmetry.space_group_name_H-M   'P 1'
#
loop_
_entity.id
_entity.type
_entity.pdbx_description
1 polymer ?
#
loop_
_entity_poly.entity_id
_entity_poly.type
_entity_poly.pdbx_seq_one_letter_code
_entity_poly.pdbx_strand_id
1 'polypeptide(L)'
;VSGFKPENVVGVYMPYMVVDGNASADVAGVGEVKTRRYTRGSGDDEETVYDADVYEVQRHIDFIVDDLTVESSAERANIDSSTNTNNVINTILPFDTANAVKWNASYLTGFTSEKRDRDVGDLQPMVEDQLLSIARSQIESSLDRYDRGVRWERERLDVHGTRWVAMYLPVWLYSHHHEQGSNAMAHYIAVN
;
A
#
# COMPACT_ATOMS: atom_id res chain seq x y z
N VAL A 1 -19.39 10.30 -21.24
CA VAL A 1 -20.11 10.04 -19.98
C VAL A 1 -21.33 10.96 -19.97
N SER A 2 -22.51 10.44 -20.26
CA SER A 2 -23.75 11.20 -20.13
C SER A 2 -24.03 11.40 -18.64
N GLY A 3 -24.01 12.65 -18.17
CA GLY A 3 -24.31 12.99 -16.77
C GLY A 3 -23.16 13.60 -15.96
N PHE A 4 -22.04 13.93 -16.57
CA PHE A 4 -21.00 14.71 -15.89
C PHE A 4 -21.53 16.10 -15.50
N LYS A 5 -21.36 16.45 -14.24
CA LYS A 5 -21.77 17.73 -13.68
C LYS A 5 -20.54 18.42 -13.09
N PRO A 6 -20.05 19.50 -13.72
CA PRO A 6 -18.84 20.21 -13.24
C PRO A 6 -18.96 20.69 -11.79
N GLU A 7 -20.16 21.01 -11.34
CA GLU A 7 -20.47 21.42 -9.96
C GLU A 7 -20.19 20.34 -8.91
N ASN A 8 -20.06 19.08 -9.33
CA ASN A 8 -19.70 17.96 -8.45
C ASN A 8 -18.18 17.73 -8.35
N VAL A 9 -17.38 18.58 -8.99
CA VAL A 9 -15.92 18.54 -8.88
C VAL A 9 -15.48 19.42 -7.73
N VAL A 10 -14.79 18.85 -6.77
CA VAL A 10 -14.29 19.54 -5.58
C VAL A 10 -12.77 19.38 -5.51
N GLY A 11 -12.06 20.50 -5.35
CA GLY A 11 -10.64 20.49 -5.04
C GLY A 11 -10.42 20.30 -3.53
N VAL A 12 -9.61 19.32 -3.17
CA VAL A 12 -9.31 18.97 -1.78
C VAL A 12 -7.79 18.88 -1.59
N TYR A 13 -7.29 19.52 -0.55
CA TYR A 13 -5.94 19.27 -0.06
C TYR A 13 -5.96 18.13 0.94
N MET A 14 -5.29 17.04 0.61
CA MET A 14 -5.19 15.86 1.45
C MET A 14 -3.87 15.85 2.21
N PRO A 15 -3.88 15.66 3.55
CA PRO A 15 -2.67 15.67 4.36
C PRO A 15 -1.92 14.35 4.25
N TYR A 16 -0.62 14.45 3.99
CA TYR A 16 0.32 13.34 3.84
C TYR A 16 1.56 13.53 4.67
N MET A 17 2.17 12.40 4.99
CA MET A 17 3.58 12.33 5.36
C MET A 17 4.34 11.67 4.22
N VAL A 18 5.42 12.30 3.79
CA VAL A 18 6.40 11.73 2.86
C VAL A 18 7.59 11.28 3.69
N VAL A 19 8.00 10.03 3.48
CA VAL A 19 9.06 9.39 4.25
C VAL A 19 10.20 9.02 3.32
N ASP A 20 11.38 9.52 3.66
CA ASP A 20 12.64 9.13 3.03
C ASP A 20 13.55 8.49 4.08
N GLY A 21 14.47 7.62 3.64
CA GLY A 21 15.43 7.01 4.54
C GLY A 21 16.12 5.79 3.93
N ASN A 22 16.71 5.00 4.80
CA ASN A 22 17.30 3.73 4.45
C ASN A 22 16.69 2.64 5.31
N ALA A 23 16.53 1.46 4.73
CA ALA A 23 16.03 0.31 5.45
C ALA A 23 16.82 -0.94 5.08
N SER A 24 16.96 -1.84 6.05
CA SER A 24 17.40 -3.20 5.81
C SER A 24 16.41 -4.18 6.39
N ALA A 25 16.20 -5.29 5.72
CA ALA A 25 15.31 -6.34 6.18
C ALA A 25 16.02 -7.70 6.16
N ASP A 26 15.89 -8.42 7.27
CA ASP A 26 16.25 -9.82 7.39
C ASP A 26 14.97 -10.65 7.46
N VAL A 27 14.79 -11.55 6.51
CA VAL A 27 13.62 -12.42 6.47
C VAL A 27 14.05 -13.89 6.43
N ALA A 28 13.38 -14.72 7.22
CA ALA A 28 13.64 -16.15 7.27
C ALA A 28 12.32 -16.93 7.27
N GLY A 29 12.30 -18.05 6.57
CA GLY A 29 11.12 -18.86 6.42
C GLY A 29 11.41 -20.21 5.77
N VAL A 30 10.38 -20.85 5.26
CA VAL A 30 10.44 -22.15 4.59
C VAL A 30 9.85 -22.09 3.20
N GLY A 31 10.56 -22.67 2.24
CA GLY A 31 10.13 -22.85 0.86
C GLY A 31 10.03 -24.31 0.47
N GLU A 32 9.13 -24.66 -0.41
CA GLU A 32 8.90 -26.03 -0.87
C GLU A 32 9.25 -26.18 -2.35
N VAL A 33 9.99 -27.25 -2.67
CA VAL A 33 10.24 -27.69 -4.06
C VAL A 33 9.57 -29.02 -4.27
N LYS A 34 8.62 -29.09 -5.20
CA LYS A 34 7.90 -30.32 -5.55
C LYS A 34 8.85 -31.33 -6.17
N THR A 35 8.87 -32.54 -5.62
CA THR A 35 9.74 -33.64 -6.10
C THR A 35 8.95 -34.69 -6.85
N ARG A 36 7.72 -34.97 -6.45
CA ARG A 36 6.87 -36.01 -7.05
C ARG A 36 5.42 -35.58 -7.03
N ARG A 37 4.72 -35.79 -8.15
CA ARG A 37 3.27 -35.61 -8.26
C ARG A 37 2.62 -36.99 -8.42
N TYR A 38 1.54 -37.25 -7.69
CA TYR A 38 0.73 -38.47 -7.83
C TYR A 38 -0.73 -38.17 -7.49
N THR A 39 -1.58 -39.08 -7.91
CA THR A 39 -3.03 -38.99 -7.68
C THR A 39 -3.41 -39.92 -6.53
N ARG A 40 -4.22 -39.42 -5.62
CA ARG A 40 -4.80 -40.18 -4.51
C ARG A 40 -6.32 -40.15 -4.64
N GLY A 41 -6.97 -41.30 -4.35
CA GLY A 41 -8.40 -41.46 -4.50
C GLY A 41 -8.80 -42.18 -5.78
N SER A 42 -10.09 -42.34 -6.02
CA SER A 42 -10.65 -43.00 -7.20
C SER A 42 -12.01 -42.42 -7.54
N GLY A 43 -12.30 -42.20 -8.82
CA GLY A 43 -13.56 -41.63 -9.28
C GLY A 43 -13.70 -40.14 -8.94
N ASP A 44 -14.89 -39.76 -8.45
CA ASP A 44 -15.19 -38.34 -8.16
C ASP A 44 -14.38 -37.74 -6.96
N ASP A 45 -13.71 -38.60 -6.18
CA ASP A 45 -12.85 -38.20 -5.05
C ASP A 45 -11.35 -38.23 -5.42
N GLU A 46 -11.00 -38.07 -6.67
CA GLU A 46 -9.63 -38.06 -7.16
C GLU A 46 -8.96 -36.74 -6.83
N GLU A 47 -7.92 -36.76 -5.98
CA GLU A 47 -7.14 -35.59 -5.59
C GLU A 47 -5.70 -35.73 -6.09
N THR A 48 -5.19 -34.63 -6.67
CA THR A 48 -3.77 -34.53 -7.02
C THR A 48 -2.98 -34.08 -5.81
N VAL A 49 -2.05 -34.89 -5.35
CA VAL A 49 -1.12 -34.61 -4.26
C VAL A 49 0.33 -34.63 -4.75
N TYR A 50 1.24 -34.07 -3.98
CA TYR A 50 2.65 -34.07 -4.30
C TYR A 50 3.51 -34.22 -3.05
N ASP A 51 4.67 -34.82 -3.24
CA ASP A 51 5.76 -34.77 -2.26
C ASP A 51 6.59 -33.50 -2.53
N ALA A 52 7.13 -32.88 -1.49
CA ALA A 52 7.99 -31.73 -1.61
C ALA A 52 9.17 -31.81 -0.62
N ASP A 53 10.32 -31.38 -1.10
CA ASP A 53 11.44 -31.07 -0.21
C ASP A 53 11.27 -29.69 0.39
N VAL A 54 11.54 -29.58 1.66
CA VAL A 54 11.41 -28.33 2.45
C VAL A 54 12.79 -27.75 2.71
N TYR A 55 12.94 -26.46 2.41
CA TYR A 55 14.20 -25.75 2.56
C TYR A 55 14.05 -24.56 3.50
N GLU A 56 15.02 -24.36 4.37
CA GLU A 56 15.17 -23.08 5.07
C GLU A 56 15.62 -22.00 4.09
N VAL A 57 14.94 -20.85 4.14
CA VAL A 57 15.21 -19.70 3.28
C VAL A 57 15.54 -18.51 4.16
N GLN A 58 16.69 -17.90 3.92
CA GLN A 58 17.09 -16.66 4.56
C GLN A 58 17.46 -15.64 3.50
N ARG A 59 17.01 -14.40 3.66
CA ARG A 59 17.34 -13.28 2.79
C ARG A 59 17.62 -12.05 3.61
N HIS A 60 18.60 -11.31 3.16
CA HIS A 60 18.91 -9.96 3.61
C HIS A 60 18.82 -9.02 2.45
N ILE A 61 18.26 -7.83 2.67
CA ILE A 61 18.13 -6.79 1.66
C ILE A 61 18.31 -5.42 2.28
N ASP A 62 19.14 -4.59 1.64
CA ASP A 62 19.27 -3.16 1.90
C ASP A 62 18.57 -2.39 0.78
N PHE A 63 17.78 -1.39 1.14
CA PHE A 63 17.07 -0.56 0.17
C PHE A 63 16.89 0.88 0.65
N ILE A 64 16.74 1.77 -0.33
CA ILE A 64 16.46 3.17 -0.10
C ILE A 64 14.96 3.36 -0.09
N VAL A 65 14.47 4.11 0.89
CA VAL A 65 13.09 4.60 0.96
C VAL A 65 13.10 6.01 0.41
N ASP A 66 12.41 6.22 -0.69
CA ASP A 66 12.34 7.51 -1.38
C ASP A 66 10.87 7.83 -1.68
N ASP A 67 10.43 8.99 -1.20
CA ASP A 67 9.07 9.50 -1.39
C ASP A 67 7.94 8.52 -1.01
N LEU A 68 8.13 7.68 0.02
CA LEU A 68 7.06 6.85 0.52
C LEU A 68 5.97 7.73 1.14
N THR A 69 4.79 7.76 0.51
CA THR A 69 3.69 8.61 0.93
C THR A 69 2.68 7.85 1.80
N VAL A 70 2.37 8.44 2.95
CA VAL A 70 1.42 7.87 3.91
C VAL A 70 0.37 8.91 4.27
N GLU A 71 -0.89 8.53 4.22
CA GLU A 71 -1.99 9.41 4.57
C GLU A 71 -2.02 9.71 6.07
N SER A 72 -2.12 10.98 6.43
CA SER A 72 -2.09 11.44 7.83
C SER A 72 -3.44 11.94 8.36
N SER A 73 -4.54 11.48 7.74
CA SER A 73 -5.92 11.65 8.22
C SER A 73 -6.48 10.34 8.75
N ALA A 74 -7.06 10.33 9.95
CA ALA A 74 -7.62 9.14 10.58
C ALA A 74 -8.75 8.50 9.77
N GLU A 75 -9.60 9.33 9.17
CA GLU A 75 -10.75 8.85 8.39
C GLU A 75 -10.33 8.09 7.13
N ARG A 76 -9.17 8.44 6.57
CA ARG A 76 -8.70 7.92 5.28
C ARG A 76 -7.56 6.93 5.39
N ALA A 77 -6.73 7.05 6.41
CA ALA A 77 -5.59 6.16 6.60
C ALA A 77 -5.99 4.72 6.90
N ASN A 78 -7.25 4.50 7.30
CA ASN A 78 -7.82 3.18 7.60
C ASN A 78 -6.88 2.32 8.47
N ILE A 79 -6.31 2.97 9.50
CA ILE A 79 -5.24 2.43 10.36
C ILE A 79 -5.68 1.13 11.06
N ASP A 80 -6.99 0.98 11.26
CA ASP A 80 -7.57 -0.19 11.92
C ASP A 80 -7.82 -1.38 10.97
N SER A 81 -7.57 -1.24 9.66
CA SER A 81 -7.74 -2.32 8.71
C SER A 81 -6.39 -2.94 8.31
N SER A 82 -6.31 -4.25 8.39
CA SER A 82 -5.16 -5.04 7.92
C SER A 82 -4.92 -4.95 6.40
N THR A 83 -5.79 -4.28 5.66
CA THR A 83 -5.72 -4.10 4.22
C THR A 83 -5.88 -2.63 3.86
N ASN A 84 -4.76 -1.93 3.76
CA ASN A 84 -4.69 -0.52 3.36
C ASN A 84 -4.84 -0.34 1.82
N THR A 85 -5.64 -1.18 1.17
CA THR A 85 -5.74 -1.24 -0.29
C THR A 85 -6.73 -0.24 -0.90
N ASN A 86 -7.54 0.43 -0.09
CA ASN A 86 -8.60 1.33 -0.58
C ASN A 86 -8.28 2.82 -0.44
N ASN A 87 -7.04 3.16 -0.18
CA ASN A 87 -6.64 4.56 -0.13
C ASN A 87 -6.68 5.14 -1.56
N VAL A 88 -7.56 6.09 -1.77
CA VAL A 88 -7.76 6.78 -3.06
C VAL A 88 -6.44 7.32 -3.62
N ILE A 89 -5.53 7.75 -2.74
CA ILE A 89 -4.27 8.35 -3.14
C ILE A 89 -3.26 7.34 -3.65
N ASN A 90 -3.19 6.15 -3.10
CA ASN A 90 -2.31 5.12 -3.63
C ASN A 90 -2.65 4.78 -5.10
N THR A 91 -3.88 5.09 -5.52
CA THR A 91 -4.32 4.89 -6.91
C THR A 91 -3.97 6.04 -7.85
N ILE A 92 -3.63 7.22 -7.33
CA ILE A 92 -3.30 8.42 -8.11
C ILE A 92 -1.85 8.88 -7.95
N LEU A 93 -1.01 8.08 -7.30
CA LEU A 93 0.43 8.28 -7.27
C LEU A 93 1.04 8.10 -8.68
N PRO A 94 2.22 8.69 -8.96
CA PRO A 94 3.02 9.53 -8.06
C PRO A 94 2.61 11.01 -8.08
N PHE A 95 2.88 11.71 -6.99
CA PHE A 95 2.86 13.18 -6.96
C PHE A 95 4.26 13.74 -7.21
N ASP A 96 4.32 14.94 -7.77
CA ASP A 96 5.58 15.67 -7.94
C ASP A 96 6.04 16.33 -6.62
N THR A 97 6.59 15.51 -5.74
CA THR A 97 7.07 15.93 -4.41
C THR A 97 8.32 16.82 -4.52
N ALA A 98 9.12 16.67 -5.58
CA ALA A 98 10.34 17.43 -5.80
C ALA A 98 10.07 18.93 -5.99
N ASN A 99 8.91 19.29 -6.54
CA ASN A 99 8.48 20.68 -6.74
C ASN A 99 7.55 21.19 -5.62
N ALA A 100 7.53 20.51 -4.47
CA ALA A 100 6.74 20.94 -3.32
C ALA A 100 7.15 22.34 -2.85
N VAL A 101 6.15 23.18 -2.58
CA VAL A 101 6.34 24.55 -2.11
C VAL A 101 5.97 24.69 -0.63
N LYS A 102 6.55 25.69 0.05
CA LYS A 102 6.20 25.96 1.43
C LYS A 102 4.70 26.27 1.53
N TRP A 103 4.05 25.63 2.49
CA TRP A 103 2.62 25.83 2.75
C TRP A 103 2.27 27.31 2.99
N ASN A 104 1.18 27.75 2.37
CA ASN A 104 0.57 29.06 2.57
C ASN A 104 -0.96 28.90 2.56
N ALA A 105 -1.63 29.48 3.55
CA ALA A 105 -3.08 29.39 3.68
C ALA A 105 -3.86 29.96 2.47
N SER A 106 -3.25 30.85 1.67
CA SER A 106 -3.87 31.36 0.44
C SER A 106 -4.11 30.29 -0.61
N TYR A 107 -3.41 29.15 -0.56
CA TYR A 107 -3.62 28.02 -1.46
C TYR A 107 -4.97 27.32 -1.25
N LEU A 108 -5.60 27.53 -0.07
CA LEU A 108 -6.94 27.00 0.20
C LEU A 108 -8.06 27.73 -0.56
N THR A 109 -7.77 28.85 -1.24
CA THR A 109 -8.79 29.60 -1.97
C THR A 109 -9.40 28.74 -3.08
N GLY A 110 -10.68 28.38 -2.93
CA GLY A 110 -11.39 27.50 -3.87
C GLY A 110 -11.21 26.00 -3.63
N PHE A 111 -10.46 25.63 -2.59
CA PHE A 111 -10.24 24.24 -2.16
C PHE A 111 -10.74 24.03 -0.73
N THR A 112 -11.08 22.81 -0.43
CA THR A 112 -11.22 22.33 0.96
C THR A 112 -9.92 21.66 1.41
N SER A 113 -9.78 21.40 2.70
CA SER A 113 -8.63 20.70 3.26
C SER A 113 -9.11 19.68 4.28
N GLU A 114 -8.63 18.47 4.14
CA GLU A 114 -8.79 17.46 5.19
C GLU A 114 -7.87 17.79 6.38
N LYS A 115 -8.29 17.36 7.56
CA LYS A 115 -7.51 17.58 8.77
C LYS A 115 -6.40 16.55 8.89
N ARG A 116 -5.19 17.02 9.15
CA ARG A 116 -4.11 16.16 9.63
C ARG A 116 -4.29 15.91 11.13
N ASP A 117 -4.55 14.69 11.53
CA ASP A 117 -4.79 14.29 12.91
C ASP A 117 -3.99 13.03 13.32
N ARG A 118 -3.06 12.57 12.44
CA ARG A 118 -2.11 11.52 12.75
C ARG A 118 -0.68 12.06 12.72
N ASP A 119 0.10 11.69 13.70
CA ASP A 119 1.51 12.04 13.81
C ASP A 119 2.42 10.88 13.36
N VAL A 120 3.72 11.07 13.46
CA VAL A 120 4.72 10.08 13.07
C VAL A 120 4.57 8.78 13.90
N GLY A 121 4.29 8.90 15.21
CA GLY A 121 4.14 7.74 16.07
C GLY A 121 2.93 6.87 15.70
N ASP A 122 1.83 7.50 15.26
CA ASP A 122 0.64 6.79 14.80
C ASP A 122 0.88 6.08 13.47
N LEU A 123 1.70 6.66 12.58
CA LEU A 123 1.91 6.19 11.21
C LEU A 123 3.08 5.22 11.09
N GLN A 124 4.03 5.23 12.02
CA GLN A 124 5.24 4.41 11.96
C GLN A 124 4.96 2.92 11.78
N PRO A 125 4.02 2.27 12.51
CA PRO A 125 3.75 0.85 12.32
C PRO A 125 3.29 0.52 10.89
N MET A 126 2.45 1.36 10.31
CA MET A 126 1.96 1.19 8.95
C MET A 126 3.08 1.35 7.92
N VAL A 127 3.99 2.29 8.13
CA VAL A 127 5.18 2.47 7.27
C VAL A 127 6.09 1.24 7.35
N GLU A 128 6.33 0.72 8.54
CA GLU A 128 7.14 -0.49 8.74
C GLU A 128 6.55 -1.71 8.01
N ASP A 129 5.23 -1.91 8.08
CA ASP A 129 4.54 -2.97 7.33
C ASP A 129 4.67 -2.79 5.81
N GLN A 130 4.55 -1.57 5.31
CA GLN A 130 4.76 -1.27 3.89
C GLN A 130 6.20 -1.52 3.46
N LEU A 131 7.18 -1.15 4.27
CA LEU A 131 8.60 -1.40 4.00
C LEU A 131 8.92 -2.89 3.97
N LEU A 132 8.37 -3.70 4.86
CA LEU A 132 8.47 -5.16 4.81
C LEU A 132 7.85 -5.72 3.53
N SER A 133 6.71 -5.18 3.10
CA SER A 133 6.08 -5.58 1.84
C SER A 133 6.96 -5.26 0.63
N ILE A 134 7.58 -4.08 0.62
CA ILE A 134 8.54 -3.68 -0.42
C ILE A 134 9.75 -4.63 -0.43
N ALA A 135 10.32 -4.92 0.75
CA ALA A 135 11.44 -5.85 0.87
C ALA A 135 11.10 -7.24 0.30
N ARG A 136 9.92 -7.79 0.65
CA ARG A 136 9.46 -9.08 0.11
C ARG A 136 9.33 -9.06 -1.41
N SER A 137 8.75 -7.99 -1.96
CA SER A 137 8.60 -7.84 -3.40
C SER A 137 9.95 -7.79 -4.14
N GLN A 138 10.94 -7.10 -3.57
CA GLN A 138 12.27 -7.00 -4.18
C GLN A 138 13.03 -8.33 -4.19
N ILE A 139 12.82 -9.19 -3.21
CA ILE A 139 13.47 -10.51 -3.16
C ILE A 139 12.71 -11.60 -3.92
N GLU A 140 11.49 -11.33 -4.38
CA GLU A 140 10.59 -12.32 -4.99
C GLU A 140 11.24 -13.08 -6.14
N SER A 141 11.95 -12.40 -7.04
CA SER A 141 12.65 -13.03 -8.15
C SER A 141 13.74 -14.04 -7.74
N SER A 142 14.26 -13.94 -6.50
CA SER A 142 15.21 -14.89 -5.94
C SER A 142 14.57 -16.17 -5.39
N LEU A 143 13.24 -16.24 -5.42
CA LEU A 143 12.44 -17.30 -4.83
C LEU A 143 11.77 -18.22 -5.87
N ASP A 144 11.97 -17.98 -7.15
CA ASP A 144 11.34 -18.70 -8.29
C ASP A 144 11.50 -20.23 -8.23
N ARG A 145 12.55 -20.70 -7.52
CA ARG A 145 12.78 -22.14 -7.34
C ARG A 145 11.77 -22.84 -6.41
N TYR A 146 11.02 -22.05 -5.61
CA TYR A 146 10.06 -22.60 -4.65
C TYR A 146 8.66 -22.59 -5.26
N ASP A 147 8.12 -23.76 -5.58
CA ASP A 147 6.86 -23.94 -6.33
C ASP A 147 5.63 -23.30 -5.69
N ARG A 148 5.68 -23.03 -4.38
CA ARG A 148 4.60 -22.39 -3.62
C ARG A 148 5.03 -21.09 -2.94
N GLY A 149 6.16 -20.51 -3.39
CA GLY A 149 6.78 -19.37 -2.73
C GLY A 149 7.41 -19.75 -1.39
N VAL A 150 7.62 -18.76 -0.56
CA VAL A 150 8.20 -18.92 0.78
C VAL A 150 7.20 -18.45 1.83
N ARG A 151 6.97 -19.28 2.84
CA ARG A 151 6.24 -18.89 4.04
C ARG A 151 7.23 -18.28 5.03
N TRP A 152 7.17 -16.95 5.19
CA TRP A 152 8.00 -16.22 6.14
C TRP A 152 7.56 -16.51 7.57
N GLU A 153 8.54 -16.78 8.45
CA GLU A 153 8.32 -17.13 9.86
C GLU A 153 8.95 -16.11 10.81
N ARG A 154 10.00 -15.44 10.36
CA ARG A 154 10.71 -14.40 11.11
C ARG A 154 11.08 -13.28 10.17
N GLU A 155 10.79 -12.08 10.59
CA GLU A 155 11.10 -10.87 9.84
C GLU A 155 11.62 -9.81 10.80
N ARG A 156 12.69 -9.18 10.42
CA ARG A 156 13.29 -8.07 11.15
C ARG A 156 13.49 -6.93 10.16
N LEU A 157 13.02 -5.77 10.52
CA LEU A 157 13.24 -4.53 9.79
C LEU A 157 14.06 -3.58 10.65
N ASP A 158 15.10 -3.02 10.07
CA ASP A 158 15.89 -1.91 10.61
C ASP A 158 15.70 -0.69 9.71
N VAL A 159 15.16 0.40 10.26
CA VAL A 159 14.94 1.66 9.52
C VAL A 159 15.78 2.75 10.16
N HIS A 160 16.58 3.44 9.36
CA HIS A 160 17.51 4.44 9.85
C HIS A 160 17.65 5.63 8.91
N GLY A 161 18.02 6.78 9.50
CA GLY A 161 18.19 8.02 8.74
C GLY A 161 16.87 8.55 8.14
N THR A 162 15.74 8.30 8.79
CA THR A 162 14.43 8.71 8.27
C THR A 162 14.21 10.21 8.36
N ARG A 163 13.65 10.76 7.29
CA ARG A 163 13.11 12.11 7.22
C ARG A 163 11.61 12.03 6.96
N TRP A 164 10.82 12.65 7.81
CA TRP A 164 9.38 12.74 7.66
C TRP A 164 8.98 14.16 7.33
N VAL A 165 8.30 14.36 6.22
CA VAL A 165 7.85 15.68 5.77
C VAL A 165 6.33 15.68 5.64
N ALA A 166 5.68 16.58 6.39
CA ALA A 166 4.24 16.79 6.25
C ALA A 166 3.96 17.57 4.95
N MET A 167 3.11 17.03 4.11
CA MET A 167 2.68 17.65 2.85
C MET A 167 1.16 17.67 2.74
N TYR A 168 0.66 18.64 2.00
CA TYR A 168 -0.71 18.66 1.53
C TYR A 168 -0.70 18.46 0.01
N LEU A 169 -1.35 17.40 -0.44
CA LEU A 169 -1.42 17.06 -1.86
C LEU A 169 -2.76 17.53 -2.43
N PRO A 170 -2.77 18.35 -3.50
CA PRO A 170 -3.99 18.78 -4.16
C PRO A 170 -4.60 17.64 -4.95
N VAL A 171 -5.87 17.36 -4.71
CA VAL A 171 -6.62 16.32 -5.41
C VAL A 171 -7.95 16.88 -5.88
N TRP A 172 -8.31 16.61 -7.12
CA TRP A 172 -9.64 16.86 -7.63
C TRP A 172 -10.50 15.62 -7.46
N LEU A 173 -11.62 15.76 -6.73
CA LEU A 173 -12.58 14.69 -6.51
C LEU A 173 -13.87 14.99 -7.29
N TYR A 174 -14.31 14.02 -8.05
CA TYR A 174 -15.64 14.02 -8.66
C TYR A 174 -16.48 12.93 -7.99
N SER A 175 -17.63 13.30 -7.44
CA SER A 175 -18.57 12.35 -6.85
C SER A 175 -19.78 12.15 -7.78
N HIS A 176 -20.13 10.90 -8.03
CA HIS A 176 -21.33 10.51 -8.75
C HIS A 176 -22.17 9.55 -7.93
N HIS A 177 -23.40 9.94 -7.66
CA HIS A 177 -24.36 9.07 -6.99
C HIS A 177 -25.16 8.30 -8.03
N HIS A 178 -25.10 6.98 -7.92
CA HIS A 178 -25.93 6.09 -8.73
C HIS A 178 -26.98 5.44 -7.83
N GLU A 179 -28.23 5.73 -8.09
CA GLU A 179 -29.36 5.11 -7.40
C GLU A 179 -29.76 3.84 -8.18
N GLN A 180 -29.55 2.68 -7.57
CA GLN A 180 -29.98 1.39 -8.11
C GLN A 180 -30.89 0.70 -7.07
N GLY A 181 -32.19 0.96 -7.17
CA GLY A 181 -33.19 0.43 -6.23
C GLY A 181 -33.05 1.03 -4.82
N SER A 182 -32.99 0.19 -3.79
CA SER A 182 -32.87 0.63 -2.39
C SER A 182 -31.43 0.92 -1.96
N ASN A 183 -30.42 0.72 -2.82
CA ASN A 183 -29.01 0.94 -2.52
C ASN A 183 -28.49 2.14 -3.32
N ALA A 184 -28.16 3.22 -2.61
CA ALA A 184 -27.40 4.34 -3.18
C ALA A 184 -25.91 4.02 -3.08
N MET A 185 -25.21 3.98 -4.21
CA MET A 185 -23.76 3.84 -4.25
C MET A 185 -23.14 5.17 -4.68
N ALA A 186 -22.16 5.65 -3.92
CA ALA A 186 -21.35 6.79 -4.29
C ALA A 186 -20.06 6.30 -4.97
N HIS A 187 -19.82 6.76 -6.18
CA HIS A 187 -18.59 6.53 -6.91
C HIS A 187 -17.75 7.80 -6.89
N TYR A 188 -16.45 7.65 -6.63
CA TYR A 188 -15.51 8.76 -6.64
C TYR A 188 -14.48 8.56 -7.74
N ILE A 189 -14.19 9.64 -8.45
CA ILE A 189 -13.05 9.71 -9.38
C ILE A 189 -12.11 10.74 -8.80
N ALA A 190 -10.86 10.36 -8.60
CA ALA A 190 -9.81 11.23 -8.10
C ALA A 190 -8.76 11.47 -9.18
N VAL A 191 -8.25 12.70 -9.27
CA VAL A 191 -7.20 13.12 -10.20
C VAL A 191 -6.22 14.03 -9.44
N ASN A 192 -4.92 13.79 -9.63
CA ASN A 192 -3.84 14.64 -9.16
C ASN A 192 -3.43 15.69 -10.20
#